data_7497df993c0eb2d1843b1354afd324d5
#
_entry.id   7497df993c0eb2d1843b1354afd324d5
#
_cell.length_a   1.000
_cell.length_b   1.000
_cell.length_c   1.000
_cell.angle_alpha   90.00
_cell.angle_beta   90.00
_cell.angle_gamma   90.00
#
_symmetry.space_group_name_H-M   'P 1'
#
loop_
_entity.id
_entity.type
_entity.pdbx_description
1 polymer ?
#
loop_
_entity_poly.entity_id
_entity_poly.type
_entity_poly.pdbx_seq_one_letter_code
_entity_poly.pdbx_strand_id
1 'polypeptide(L)'
;METKMTKIAVLVSGGGTNLQALIDAEKRGELGNGKITLVIASKPGVYALERAANNGIDSLVLARKEYDSIAAYSKALVDAMRAAEIDLVVLAGFLTIIDEQVYEAFPNRILNVHPALIPSFCGKGFYGLYVHEAALAKGVKVSGATVHIVTPECDAGPIVLQKAVEVKEGDTPEILQKRIMEEAEWKILPEAVRLFCEGRITVADNIVHIKGE
;
A
#
# COMPACT_ATOMS: atom_id res chain seq x y z
N MET A 1 11.80 26.10 10.38
CA MET A 1 12.54 24.82 10.43
C MET A 1 12.22 24.11 9.13
N GLU A 2 13.22 23.78 8.32
CA GLU A 2 13.00 22.93 7.15
C GLU A 2 12.48 21.57 7.64
N THR A 3 11.30 21.18 7.22
CA THR A 3 10.75 19.85 7.51
C THR A 3 11.62 18.81 6.79
N LYS A 4 12.23 17.90 7.56
CA LYS A 4 13.04 16.81 7.00
C LYS A 4 12.21 16.05 5.95
N MET A 5 12.77 15.79 4.79
CA MET A 5 12.15 14.97 3.74
C MET A 5 11.86 13.56 4.27
N THR A 6 10.66 13.06 4.07
CA THR A 6 10.24 11.69 4.39
C THR A 6 10.54 10.78 3.21
N LYS A 7 11.48 9.84 3.36
CA LYS A 7 11.84 8.87 2.32
C LYS A 7 10.86 7.70 2.31
N ILE A 8 10.29 7.42 1.15
CA ILE A 8 9.24 6.41 0.97
C ILE A 8 9.76 5.25 0.13
N ALA A 9 9.59 4.01 0.63
CA ALA A 9 9.72 2.81 -0.17
C ALA A 9 8.34 2.30 -0.58
N VAL A 10 8.16 1.95 -1.86
CA VAL A 10 6.93 1.34 -2.37
C VAL A 10 7.22 -0.10 -2.78
N LEU A 11 6.54 -1.05 -2.12
CA LEU A 11 6.66 -2.48 -2.39
C LEU A 11 5.55 -2.93 -3.34
N VAL A 12 5.92 -3.67 -4.40
CA VAL A 12 5.01 -4.04 -5.50
C VAL A 12 5.18 -5.50 -5.92
N SER A 13 4.12 -6.11 -6.50
CA SER A 13 4.18 -7.46 -7.08
C SER A 13 3.70 -7.54 -8.53
N GLY A 14 3.28 -6.42 -9.13
CA GLY A 14 2.63 -6.44 -10.45
C GLY A 14 2.75 -5.15 -11.25
N GLY A 15 1.65 -4.72 -11.87
CA GLY A 15 1.58 -3.58 -12.79
C GLY A 15 1.90 -2.22 -12.18
N GLY A 16 1.74 -2.04 -10.85
CA GLY A 16 2.12 -0.82 -10.15
C GLY A 16 1.19 0.37 -10.41
N THR A 17 -0.10 0.16 -10.55
CA THR A 17 -1.07 1.26 -10.76
C THR A 17 -1.14 2.19 -9.54
N ASN A 18 -1.11 1.64 -8.33
CA ASN A 18 -1.03 2.41 -7.09
C ASN A 18 0.33 3.12 -6.94
N LEU A 19 1.44 2.49 -7.37
CA LEU A 19 2.74 3.18 -7.46
C LEU A 19 2.65 4.39 -8.40
N GLN A 20 1.99 4.24 -9.57
CA GLN A 20 1.83 5.36 -10.49
C GLN A 20 1.01 6.49 -9.87
N ALA A 21 -0.08 6.17 -9.17
CA ALA A 21 -0.88 7.18 -8.49
C ALA A 21 -0.06 7.98 -7.45
N LEU A 22 0.83 7.31 -6.72
CA LEU A 22 1.75 7.95 -5.78
C LEU A 22 2.79 8.83 -6.50
N ILE A 23 3.39 8.33 -7.59
CA ILE A 23 4.35 9.10 -8.41
C ILE A 23 3.68 10.37 -8.96
N ASP A 24 2.47 10.25 -9.48
CA ASP A 24 1.73 11.38 -10.03
C ASP A 24 1.36 12.40 -8.94
N ALA A 25 0.99 11.95 -7.76
CA ALA A 25 0.74 12.79 -6.60
C ALA A 25 2.02 13.50 -6.12
N GLU A 26 3.17 12.81 -6.08
CA GLU A 26 4.46 13.42 -5.77
C GLU A 26 4.79 14.57 -6.74
N LYS A 27 4.62 14.34 -8.06
CA LYS A 27 4.85 15.36 -9.09
C LYS A 27 3.95 16.59 -8.96
N ARG A 28 2.74 16.41 -8.42
CA ARG A 28 1.81 17.51 -8.13
C ARG A 28 2.09 18.20 -6.78
N GLY A 29 3.07 17.70 -6.00
CA GLY A 29 3.36 18.22 -4.66
C GLY A 29 2.31 17.81 -3.61
N GLU A 30 1.55 16.77 -3.87
CA GLU A 30 0.43 16.31 -3.02
C GLU A 30 0.86 15.29 -1.94
N LEU A 31 2.14 14.95 -1.83
CA LEU A 31 2.65 14.06 -0.77
C LEU A 31 3.29 14.82 0.42
N GLY A 32 3.06 16.14 0.54
CA GLY A 32 3.70 16.96 1.57
C GLY A 32 5.22 16.98 1.39
N ASN A 33 5.98 16.62 2.43
CA ASN A 33 7.44 16.46 2.38
C ASN A 33 7.88 15.04 2.00
N GLY A 34 6.96 14.17 1.56
CA GLY A 34 7.23 12.80 1.15
C GLY A 34 7.89 12.72 -0.23
N LYS A 35 8.88 11.82 -0.36
CA LYS A 35 9.52 11.50 -1.64
C LYS A 35 9.68 10.00 -1.80
N ILE A 36 9.25 9.46 -2.94
CA ILE A 36 9.47 8.06 -3.28
C ILE A 36 10.92 7.90 -3.73
N THR A 37 11.72 7.22 -2.92
CA THR A 37 13.16 7.03 -3.17
C THR A 37 13.52 5.61 -3.53
N LEU A 38 12.63 4.64 -3.29
CA LEU A 38 12.90 3.23 -3.57
C LEU A 38 11.62 2.48 -3.97
N VAL A 39 11.71 1.66 -5.00
CA VAL A 39 10.68 0.67 -5.35
C VAL A 39 11.27 -0.73 -5.17
N ILE A 40 10.59 -1.60 -4.42
CA ILE A 40 10.99 -3.00 -4.26
C ILE A 40 9.95 -3.90 -4.91
N ALA A 41 10.37 -4.66 -5.93
CA ALA A 41 9.52 -5.62 -6.59
C ALA A 41 9.76 -7.04 -6.04
N SER A 42 8.68 -7.78 -5.75
CA SER A 42 8.75 -9.16 -5.24
C SER A 42 9.10 -10.20 -6.31
N LYS A 43 9.21 -9.77 -7.57
CA LYS A 43 9.60 -10.61 -8.72
C LYS A 43 10.12 -9.75 -9.86
N PRO A 44 11.01 -10.30 -10.73
CA PRO A 44 11.52 -9.57 -11.89
C PRO A 44 10.45 -9.38 -12.97
N GLY A 45 10.71 -8.40 -13.87
CA GLY A 45 9.91 -8.18 -15.08
C GLY A 45 8.50 -7.62 -14.84
N VAL A 46 8.19 -7.15 -13.65
CA VAL A 46 6.90 -6.48 -13.39
C VAL A 46 6.92 -5.05 -13.92
N TYR A 47 5.82 -4.60 -14.49
CA TYR A 47 5.72 -3.28 -15.12
C TYR A 47 5.95 -2.11 -14.14
N ALA A 48 5.76 -2.35 -12.85
CA ALA A 48 6.11 -1.38 -11.81
C ALA A 48 7.58 -0.93 -11.83
N LEU A 49 8.51 -1.82 -12.25
CA LEU A 49 9.93 -1.47 -12.41
C LEU A 49 10.16 -0.47 -13.55
N GLU A 50 9.42 -0.63 -14.65
CA GLU A 50 9.46 0.33 -15.77
C GLU A 50 8.92 1.69 -15.34
N ARG A 51 7.84 1.71 -14.52
CA ARG A 51 7.32 2.96 -13.93
C ARG A 51 8.36 3.66 -13.07
N ALA A 52 9.08 2.91 -12.22
CA ALA A 52 10.16 3.46 -11.40
C ALA A 52 11.27 4.05 -12.28
N ALA A 53 11.77 3.28 -13.25
CA ALA A 53 12.84 3.71 -14.17
C ALA A 53 12.45 4.96 -14.97
N ASN A 54 11.24 5.00 -15.52
CA ASN A 54 10.72 6.15 -16.28
C ASN A 54 10.58 7.44 -15.43
N ASN A 55 10.62 7.30 -14.11
CA ASN A 55 10.51 8.42 -13.17
C ASN A 55 11.80 8.65 -12.37
N GLY A 56 12.91 7.99 -12.72
CA GLY A 56 14.21 8.15 -12.07
C GLY A 56 14.22 7.71 -10.59
N ILE A 57 13.37 6.73 -10.25
CA ILE A 57 13.29 6.17 -8.91
C ILE A 57 14.11 4.89 -8.86
N ASP A 58 14.99 4.76 -7.87
CA ASP A 58 15.78 3.56 -7.66
C ASP A 58 14.87 2.35 -7.42
N SER A 59 15.26 1.19 -7.97
CA SER A 59 14.48 -0.02 -7.79
C SER A 59 15.33 -1.25 -7.51
N LEU A 60 14.78 -2.17 -6.73
CA LEU A 60 15.36 -3.47 -6.40
C LEU A 60 14.37 -4.59 -6.72
N VAL A 61 14.89 -5.74 -7.09
CA VAL A 61 14.10 -6.98 -7.15
C VAL A 61 14.56 -7.88 -6.02
N LEU A 62 13.65 -8.15 -5.08
CA LEU A 62 13.85 -9.13 -4.02
C LEU A 62 12.78 -10.23 -4.19
N ALA A 63 13.15 -11.30 -4.87
CA ALA A 63 12.21 -12.37 -5.19
C ALA A 63 12.18 -13.39 -4.06
N ARG A 64 10.99 -13.58 -3.42
CA ARG A 64 10.83 -14.50 -2.27
C ARG A 64 11.40 -15.89 -2.53
N LYS A 65 11.30 -16.40 -3.75
CA LYS A 65 11.80 -17.73 -4.15
C LYS A 65 13.34 -17.86 -4.10
N GLU A 66 14.07 -16.77 -3.99
CA GLU A 66 15.53 -16.74 -3.92
C GLU A 66 16.04 -16.84 -2.48
N TYR A 67 15.14 -16.95 -1.51
CA TYR A 67 15.44 -17.01 -0.08
C TYR A 67 14.91 -18.32 0.51
N ASP A 68 15.71 -18.96 1.37
CA ASP A 68 15.38 -20.25 2.00
C ASP A 68 14.19 -20.18 2.97
N SER A 69 13.91 -19.00 3.51
CA SER A 69 12.83 -18.81 4.49
C SER A 69 12.16 -17.44 4.34
N ILE A 70 10.96 -17.28 4.92
CA ILE A 70 10.29 -15.99 5.05
C ILE A 70 11.15 -15.03 5.88
N ALA A 71 11.78 -15.53 6.94
CA ALA A 71 12.63 -14.72 7.79
C ALA A 71 13.86 -14.17 7.05
N ALA A 72 14.53 -14.98 6.22
CA ALA A 72 15.66 -14.54 5.41
C ALA A 72 15.23 -13.48 4.37
N TYR A 73 14.07 -13.67 3.77
CA TYR A 73 13.48 -12.70 2.84
C TYR A 73 13.13 -11.38 3.53
N SER A 74 12.44 -11.45 4.65
CA SER A 74 12.03 -10.28 5.44
C SER A 74 13.24 -9.50 5.95
N LYS A 75 14.30 -10.23 6.38
CA LYS A 75 15.57 -9.59 6.74
C LYS A 75 16.17 -8.82 5.56
N ALA A 76 16.19 -9.40 4.36
CA ALA A 76 16.71 -8.72 3.17
C ALA A 76 15.90 -7.46 2.81
N LEU A 77 14.56 -7.50 2.98
CA LEU A 77 13.71 -6.31 2.83
C LEU A 77 14.09 -5.22 3.85
N VAL A 78 14.23 -5.59 5.12
CA VAL A 78 14.61 -4.65 6.20
C VAL A 78 15.98 -4.04 5.92
N ASP A 79 16.97 -4.87 5.57
CA ASP A 79 18.32 -4.42 5.29
C ASP A 79 18.35 -3.42 4.11
N ALA A 80 17.63 -3.72 3.01
CA ALA A 80 17.53 -2.84 1.86
C ALA A 80 16.87 -1.48 2.21
N MET A 81 15.76 -1.54 2.94
CA MET A 81 15.03 -0.33 3.34
C MET A 81 15.83 0.53 4.34
N ARG A 82 16.57 -0.10 5.28
CA ARG A 82 17.46 0.61 6.20
C ARG A 82 18.65 1.24 5.50
N ALA A 83 19.27 0.53 4.56
CA ALA A 83 20.38 1.06 3.76
C ALA A 83 19.96 2.29 2.93
N ALA A 84 18.70 2.34 2.48
CA ALA A 84 18.11 3.47 1.79
C ALA A 84 17.55 4.54 2.75
N GLU A 85 17.67 4.34 4.08
CA GLU A 85 17.18 5.26 5.13
C GLU A 85 15.67 5.55 4.99
N ILE A 86 14.87 4.52 4.72
CA ILE A 86 13.42 4.67 4.51
C ILE A 86 12.71 5.04 5.82
N ASP A 87 11.85 6.05 5.73
CA ASP A 87 11.02 6.52 6.84
C ASP A 87 9.61 5.89 6.80
N LEU A 88 9.04 5.65 5.60
CA LEU A 88 7.71 5.10 5.37
C LEU A 88 7.75 3.98 4.33
N VAL A 89 7.08 2.89 4.60
CA VAL A 89 6.87 1.77 3.66
C VAL A 89 5.42 1.76 3.18
N VAL A 90 5.20 1.61 1.87
CA VAL A 90 3.87 1.49 1.28
C VAL A 90 3.76 0.16 0.54
N LEU A 91 2.82 -0.67 0.92
CA LEU A 91 2.46 -1.89 0.20
C LEU A 91 1.41 -1.53 -0.87
N ALA A 92 1.82 -1.55 -2.14
CA ALA A 92 1.00 -1.15 -3.28
C ALA A 92 0.73 -2.36 -4.20
N GLY A 93 -0.17 -3.24 -3.79
CA GLY A 93 -0.37 -4.52 -4.44
C GLY A 93 0.81 -5.48 -4.24
N PHE A 94 1.34 -5.51 -3.04
CA PHE A 94 2.42 -6.40 -2.62
C PHE A 94 1.83 -7.68 -2.04
N LEU A 95 1.97 -8.79 -2.78
CA LEU A 95 1.30 -10.07 -2.47
C LEU A 95 2.18 -11.07 -1.73
N THR A 96 3.42 -10.69 -1.40
CA THR A 96 4.35 -11.58 -0.70
C THR A 96 4.18 -11.42 0.81
N ILE A 97 4.07 -12.55 1.50
CA ILE A 97 4.03 -12.56 2.96
C ILE A 97 5.37 -12.12 3.52
N ILE A 98 5.33 -11.20 4.47
CA ILE A 98 6.45 -10.72 5.27
C ILE A 98 6.25 -11.16 6.72
N ASP A 99 7.32 -11.24 7.48
CA ASP A 99 7.26 -11.66 8.89
C ASP A 99 7.43 -10.48 9.88
N GLU A 100 7.46 -10.84 11.15
CA GLU A 100 7.50 -9.92 12.28
C GLU A 100 8.67 -8.92 12.22
N GLN A 101 9.83 -9.32 11.69
CA GLN A 101 11.01 -8.44 11.58
C GLN A 101 10.73 -7.14 10.82
N VAL A 102 9.85 -7.18 9.81
CA VAL A 102 9.50 -5.98 9.01
C VAL A 102 8.64 -5.03 9.85
N TYR A 103 7.66 -5.57 10.58
CA TYR A 103 6.77 -4.76 11.43
C TYR A 103 7.54 -4.14 12.61
N GLU A 104 8.47 -4.87 13.20
CA GLU A 104 9.34 -4.38 14.28
C GLU A 104 10.33 -3.30 13.79
N ALA A 105 10.85 -3.44 12.56
CA ALA A 105 11.76 -2.46 11.98
C ALA A 105 11.06 -1.13 11.62
N PHE A 106 9.76 -1.19 11.29
CA PHE A 106 8.97 -0.04 10.84
C PHE A 106 7.64 0.07 11.61
N PRO A 107 7.65 0.20 12.96
CA PRO A 107 6.43 0.23 13.78
C PRO A 107 5.56 1.44 13.41
N ASN A 108 4.27 1.19 13.09
CA ASN A 108 3.31 2.18 12.60
C ASN A 108 3.77 2.99 11.37
N ARG A 109 4.72 2.46 10.59
CA ARG A 109 5.28 3.10 9.40
C ARG A 109 5.15 2.23 8.14
N ILE A 110 4.19 1.32 8.12
CA ILE A 110 3.85 0.52 6.95
C ILE A 110 2.39 0.76 6.63
N LEU A 111 2.09 1.30 5.46
CA LEU A 111 0.73 1.49 4.94
C LEU A 111 0.43 0.43 3.89
N ASN A 112 -0.80 -0.09 3.91
CA ASN A 112 -1.32 -0.95 2.85
C ASN A 112 -2.63 -0.38 2.31
N VAL A 113 -2.87 -0.54 1.02
CA VAL A 113 -4.19 -0.31 0.41
C VAL A 113 -4.83 -1.64 0.09
N HIS A 114 -6.02 -1.86 0.66
CA HIS A 114 -6.83 -3.06 0.43
C HIS A 114 -8.10 -2.69 -0.34
N PRO A 115 -8.48 -3.43 -1.42
CA PRO A 115 -9.56 -3.06 -2.33
C PRO A 115 -10.95 -3.46 -1.81
N ALA A 116 -11.19 -3.30 -0.50
CA ALA A 116 -12.51 -3.44 0.11
C ALA A 116 -12.65 -2.52 1.33
N LEU A 117 -13.85 -2.41 1.85
CA LEU A 117 -14.13 -1.72 3.12
C LEU A 117 -13.92 -2.70 4.29
N ILE A 118 -12.72 -2.70 4.88
CA ILE A 118 -12.43 -3.54 6.06
C ILE A 118 -13.46 -3.22 7.17
N PRO A 119 -14.02 -4.24 7.86
CA PRO A 119 -13.57 -5.63 7.95
C PRO A 119 -14.21 -6.60 6.93
N SER A 120 -14.87 -6.12 5.90
CA SER A 120 -15.49 -6.97 4.87
C SER A 120 -14.49 -7.35 3.79
N PHE A 121 -14.56 -8.61 3.31
CA PHE A 121 -13.74 -9.14 2.19
C PHE A 121 -12.24 -8.87 2.34
N CYS A 122 -11.71 -9.11 3.54
CA CYS A 122 -10.30 -8.90 3.88
C CYS A 122 -9.71 -10.11 4.60
N GLY A 123 -8.41 -10.09 4.87
CA GLY A 123 -7.69 -11.17 5.51
C GLY A 123 -7.18 -12.23 4.52
N LYS A 124 -6.74 -13.36 5.07
CA LYS A 124 -6.10 -14.43 4.30
C LYS A 124 -6.99 -14.95 3.18
N GLY A 125 -6.50 -14.87 1.93
CA GLY A 125 -7.20 -15.32 0.73
C GLY A 125 -7.93 -14.21 -0.03
N PHE A 126 -8.09 -13.04 0.53
CA PHE A 126 -8.71 -11.89 -0.14
C PHE A 126 -7.66 -10.98 -0.76
N TYR A 127 -7.36 -11.16 -2.03
CA TYR A 127 -6.43 -10.32 -2.80
C TYR A 127 -6.80 -10.29 -4.30
N GLY A 128 -6.39 -9.25 -5.00
CA GLY A 128 -6.63 -9.10 -6.43
C GLY A 128 -8.11 -9.20 -6.79
N LEU A 129 -8.46 -9.97 -7.82
CA LEU A 129 -9.84 -10.13 -8.28
C LEU A 129 -10.74 -10.90 -7.29
N TYR A 130 -10.18 -11.78 -6.45
CA TYR A 130 -10.95 -12.55 -5.48
C TYR A 130 -11.78 -11.69 -4.52
N VAL A 131 -11.29 -10.49 -4.19
CA VAL A 131 -12.04 -9.54 -3.35
C VAL A 131 -13.32 -9.09 -4.06
N HIS A 132 -13.22 -8.74 -5.34
CA HIS A 132 -14.34 -8.24 -6.13
C HIS A 132 -15.32 -9.36 -6.50
N GLU A 133 -14.82 -10.57 -6.81
CA GLU A 133 -15.64 -11.77 -7.01
C GLU A 133 -16.49 -12.06 -5.77
N ALA A 134 -15.88 -12.04 -4.58
CA ALA A 134 -16.58 -12.28 -3.33
C ALA A 134 -17.62 -11.20 -3.02
N ALA A 135 -17.30 -9.94 -3.27
CA ALA A 135 -18.23 -8.82 -3.09
C ALA A 135 -19.46 -8.94 -4.01
N LEU A 136 -19.24 -9.23 -5.30
CA LEU A 136 -20.31 -9.43 -6.27
C LEU A 136 -21.15 -10.67 -5.95
N ALA A 137 -20.51 -11.81 -5.60
CA ALA A 137 -21.20 -13.03 -5.22
C ALA A 137 -22.07 -12.84 -3.97
N LYS A 138 -21.66 -11.97 -3.03
CA LYS A 138 -22.46 -11.63 -1.85
C LYS A 138 -23.61 -10.69 -2.16
N GLY A 139 -23.58 -10.00 -3.32
CA GLY A 139 -24.61 -9.07 -3.75
C GLY A 139 -24.59 -7.73 -2.99
N VAL A 140 -23.43 -7.31 -2.48
CA VAL A 140 -23.30 -6.00 -1.81
C VAL A 140 -23.58 -4.86 -2.79
N LYS A 141 -24.13 -3.78 -2.29
CA LYS A 141 -24.44 -2.57 -3.10
C LYS A 141 -23.34 -1.52 -3.01
N VAL A 142 -22.47 -1.66 -2.01
CA VAL A 142 -21.34 -0.76 -1.75
C VAL A 142 -20.12 -1.60 -1.46
N SER A 143 -19.02 -1.30 -2.13
CA SER A 143 -17.67 -1.77 -1.85
C SER A 143 -16.75 -0.54 -1.66
N GLY A 144 -15.46 -0.66 -1.89
CA GLY A 144 -14.54 0.48 -1.79
C GLY A 144 -13.11 0.06 -1.54
N ALA A 145 -12.34 0.97 -0.93
CA ALA A 145 -10.97 0.70 -0.55
C ALA A 145 -10.68 1.20 0.88
N THR A 146 -9.70 0.57 1.51
CA THR A 146 -9.20 0.91 2.84
C THR A 146 -7.69 1.09 2.78
N VAL A 147 -7.18 2.20 3.32
CA VAL A 147 -5.76 2.33 3.69
C VAL A 147 -5.65 2.12 5.19
N HIS A 148 -4.78 1.22 5.59
CA HIS A 148 -4.55 0.88 7.00
C HIS A 148 -3.05 0.76 7.30
N ILE A 149 -2.71 0.88 8.57
CA ILE A 149 -1.37 0.54 9.08
C ILE A 149 -1.26 -0.97 9.14
N VAL A 150 -0.17 -1.52 8.65
CA VAL A 150 0.05 -2.97 8.60
C VAL A 150 0.50 -3.48 9.96
N THR A 151 -0.11 -4.59 10.38
CA THR A 151 0.21 -5.35 11.60
C THR A 151 0.47 -6.82 11.24
N PRO A 152 0.97 -7.66 12.16
CA PRO A 152 1.18 -9.08 11.90
C PRO A 152 -0.07 -9.83 11.46
N GLU A 153 -1.24 -9.42 11.93
CA GLU A 153 -2.52 -9.97 11.47
C GLU A 153 -2.92 -9.31 10.14
N CYS A 154 -3.26 -10.15 9.16
CA CYS A 154 -3.57 -9.70 7.80
C CYS A 154 -4.80 -8.79 7.77
N ASP A 155 -4.65 -7.60 7.21
CA ASP A 155 -5.68 -6.57 7.03
C ASP A 155 -6.42 -6.14 8.32
N ALA A 156 -5.81 -6.35 9.51
CA ALA A 156 -6.44 -6.09 10.82
C ALA A 156 -5.91 -4.84 11.52
N GLY A 157 -4.94 -4.16 10.94
CA GLY A 157 -4.34 -2.98 11.56
C GLY A 157 -5.21 -1.72 11.52
N PRO A 158 -4.81 -0.67 12.26
CA PRO A 158 -5.58 0.58 12.38
C PRO A 158 -5.88 1.21 11.02
N ILE A 159 -7.15 1.54 10.80
CA ILE A 159 -7.63 2.14 9.56
C ILE A 159 -7.25 3.62 9.51
N VAL A 160 -6.60 4.04 8.42
CA VAL A 160 -6.24 5.45 8.19
C VAL A 160 -7.34 6.15 7.41
N LEU A 161 -7.71 5.60 6.25
CA LEU A 161 -8.76 6.17 5.40
C LEU A 161 -9.58 5.06 4.75
N GLN A 162 -10.85 5.33 4.53
CA GLN A 162 -11.75 4.49 3.73
C GLN A 162 -12.53 5.32 2.73
N LYS A 163 -12.79 4.74 1.57
CA LYS A 163 -13.65 5.35 0.56
C LYS A 163 -14.60 4.33 -0.05
N ALA A 164 -15.88 4.61 0.08
CA ALA A 164 -16.96 3.79 -0.51
C ALA A 164 -17.09 4.02 -2.01
N VAL A 165 -17.44 2.93 -2.73
CA VAL A 165 -17.70 2.91 -4.17
C VAL A 165 -18.94 2.08 -4.41
N GLU A 166 -19.84 2.58 -5.26
CA GLU A 166 -21.09 1.88 -5.62
C GLU A 166 -20.80 0.64 -6.47
N VAL A 167 -21.48 -0.46 -6.16
CA VAL A 167 -21.54 -1.66 -6.99
C VAL A 167 -22.76 -1.55 -7.90
N LYS A 168 -22.53 -1.56 -9.23
CA LYS A 168 -23.58 -1.36 -10.23
C LYS A 168 -24.09 -2.70 -10.75
N GLU A 169 -25.33 -2.70 -11.21
CA GLU A 169 -25.90 -3.87 -11.88
C GLU A 169 -25.08 -4.19 -13.15
N GLY A 170 -24.76 -5.49 -13.34
CA GLY A 170 -23.95 -5.95 -14.46
C GLY A 170 -22.43 -5.77 -14.28
N ASP A 171 -21.96 -5.32 -13.13
CA ASP A 171 -20.52 -5.28 -12.87
C ASP A 171 -19.90 -6.68 -12.94
N THR A 172 -18.78 -6.78 -13.67
CA THR A 172 -17.85 -7.91 -13.53
C THR A 172 -16.77 -7.58 -12.47
N PRO A 173 -16.03 -8.58 -11.97
CA PRO A 173 -14.94 -8.35 -11.03
C PRO A 173 -13.92 -7.30 -11.54
N GLU A 174 -13.60 -7.34 -12.83
CA GLU A 174 -12.65 -6.42 -13.48
C GLU A 174 -13.21 -5.00 -13.56
N ILE A 175 -14.50 -4.84 -13.86
CA ILE A 175 -15.16 -3.52 -13.93
C ILE A 175 -15.20 -2.91 -12.54
N LEU A 176 -15.59 -3.69 -11.53
CA LEU A 176 -15.61 -3.23 -10.14
C LEU A 176 -14.21 -2.89 -9.64
N GLN A 177 -13.20 -3.75 -9.91
CA GLN A 177 -11.81 -3.50 -9.57
C GLN A 177 -11.34 -2.16 -10.15
N LYS A 178 -11.53 -1.95 -11.46
CA LYS A 178 -11.11 -0.73 -12.13
C LYS A 178 -11.76 0.50 -11.49
N ARG A 179 -13.07 0.44 -11.22
CA ARG A 179 -13.80 1.54 -10.57
C ARG A 179 -13.26 1.83 -9.17
N ILE A 180 -13.01 0.80 -8.36
CA ILE A 180 -12.45 0.98 -7.01
C ILE A 180 -11.04 1.58 -7.08
N MET A 181 -10.21 1.16 -8.04
CA MET A 181 -8.89 1.76 -8.25
C MET A 181 -9.01 3.26 -8.58
N GLU A 182 -9.86 3.63 -9.53
CA GLU A 182 -9.99 5.01 -10.03
C GLU A 182 -10.73 5.94 -9.03
N GLU A 183 -11.76 5.44 -8.37
CA GLU A 183 -12.61 6.26 -7.51
C GLU A 183 -12.17 6.26 -6.05
N ALA A 184 -11.45 5.23 -5.60
CA ALA A 184 -11.03 5.09 -4.20
C ALA A 184 -9.50 4.97 -4.04
N GLU A 185 -8.86 3.88 -4.48
CA GLU A 185 -7.47 3.59 -4.14
C GLU A 185 -6.51 4.72 -4.53
N TRP A 186 -6.58 5.21 -5.78
CA TRP A 186 -5.68 6.27 -6.29
C TRP A 186 -5.93 7.64 -5.67
N LYS A 187 -6.96 7.77 -4.84
CA LYS A 187 -7.26 9.00 -4.09
C LYS A 187 -6.81 8.89 -2.64
N ILE A 188 -7.26 7.82 -1.95
CA ILE A 188 -7.02 7.71 -0.52
C ILE A 188 -5.58 7.25 -0.18
N LEU A 189 -4.89 6.52 -1.07
CA LEU A 189 -3.52 6.10 -0.81
C LEU A 189 -2.54 7.28 -0.81
N PRO A 190 -2.52 8.17 -1.83
CA PRO A 190 -1.70 9.38 -1.77
C PRO A 190 -2.06 10.29 -0.59
N GLU A 191 -3.35 10.41 -0.27
CA GLU A 191 -3.81 11.21 0.87
C GLU A 191 -3.30 10.64 2.20
N ALA A 192 -3.38 9.33 2.42
CA ALA A 192 -2.84 8.69 3.63
C ALA A 192 -1.32 8.86 3.75
N VAL A 193 -0.60 8.76 2.63
CA VAL A 193 0.85 9.02 2.58
C VAL A 193 1.15 10.47 2.94
N ARG A 194 0.39 11.43 2.41
CA ARG A 194 0.51 12.86 2.75
C ARG A 194 0.32 13.10 4.24
N LEU A 195 -0.77 12.56 4.80
CA LEU A 195 -1.07 12.69 6.24
C LEU A 195 0.05 12.13 7.12
N PHE A 196 0.65 11.02 6.72
CA PHE A 196 1.80 10.45 7.40
C PHE A 196 3.01 11.40 7.32
N CYS A 197 3.35 11.86 6.12
CA CYS A 197 4.50 12.74 5.86
C CYS A 197 4.37 14.08 6.62
N GLU A 198 3.18 14.59 6.78
CA GLU A 198 2.88 15.81 7.57
C GLU A 198 2.88 15.55 9.09
N GLY A 199 3.11 14.32 9.56
CA GLY A 199 3.08 13.97 10.98
C GLY A 199 1.69 14.11 11.62
N ARG A 200 0.64 13.98 10.83
CA ARG A 200 -0.77 14.13 11.26
C ARG A 200 -1.38 12.83 11.76
N ILE A 201 -0.76 11.67 11.51
CA ILE A 201 -1.25 10.37 11.97
C ILE A 201 -0.68 10.06 13.34
N THR A 202 -1.55 9.73 14.29
CA THR A 202 -1.18 9.12 15.58
C THR A 202 -2.04 7.89 15.81
N VAL A 203 -1.49 6.86 16.44
CA VAL A 203 -2.21 5.63 16.79
C VAL A 203 -2.31 5.50 18.29
N ALA A 204 -3.51 5.34 18.79
CA ALA A 204 -3.80 5.01 20.18
C ALA A 204 -4.92 3.97 20.24
N ASP A 205 -4.77 2.96 21.09
CA ASP A 205 -5.78 1.91 21.30
C ASP A 205 -6.24 1.24 19.97
N ASN A 206 -5.30 1.01 19.04
CA ASN A 206 -5.55 0.48 17.69
C ASN A 206 -6.45 1.37 16.81
N ILE A 207 -6.57 2.65 17.13
CA ILE A 207 -7.34 3.65 16.39
C ILE A 207 -6.39 4.72 15.86
N VAL A 208 -6.58 5.09 14.60
CA VAL A 208 -5.88 6.23 14.00
C VAL A 208 -6.61 7.52 14.36
N HIS A 209 -5.85 8.49 14.83
CA HIS A 209 -6.31 9.87 15.03
C HIS A 209 -5.59 10.77 14.04
N ILE A 210 -6.34 11.56 13.26
CA ILE A 210 -5.82 12.52 12.29
C ILE A 210 -5.88 13.92 12.90
N LYS A 211 -4.71 14.56 13.06
CA LYS A 211 -4.64 15.93 13.59
C LYS A 211 -5.11 16.93 12.55
N GLY A 212 -5.92 17.89 12.96
CA GLY A 212 -6.38 19.02 12.12
C GLY A 212 -7.58 18.69 11.22
N GLU A 213 -8.37 17.69 11.60
CA GLU A 213 -9.76 17.52 11.18
C GLU A 213 -10.71 18.01 12.27
#